data_b10b202a27355d4d372803e6f01e960e
#
_entry.id   b10b202a27355d4d372803e6f01e960e
#
_cell.length_a   1.000
_cell.length_b   1.000
_cell.length_c   1.000
_cell.angle_alpha   90.00
_cell.angle_beta   90.00
_cell.angle_gamma   90.00
#
_symmetry.space_group_name_H-M   'P 1'
#
loop_
_entity.id
_entity.type
_entity.pdbx_description
1 polymer ?
#
loop_
_entity_poly.entity_id
_entity_poly.type
_entity_poly.pdbx_seq_one_letter_code
_entity_poly.pdbx_strand_id
1 'polypeptide(L)'
;MFSYRHAFHAGNHADVLKHTVLLAVLRHMTQKEAALNVFDTHAGAGLYRLDGDYAKTSAEAADGFLKLVATQPKEPYAPALKDYIDMVAGFNTTNHWSVYPGSPFIIQSLLSGRDKLKLWEMHPTDIKTLTSNIAQLEAGRQVAILREDGFE
;
A
#
# COMPACT_ATOMS: atom_id res chain seq x y z
N MET A 1 13.47 11.10 17.13
CA MET A 1 13.17 9.71 17.56
C MET A 1 12.14 9.12 16.60
N PHE A 2 12.48 8.03 15.95
CA PHE A 2 11.60 7.35 15.01
C PHE A 2 10.84 6.24 15.74
N SER A 3 9.77 6.61 16.44
CA SER A 3 8.98 5.63 17.20
C SER A 3 7.84 4.99 16.40
N TYR A 4 7.34 5.68 15.39
CA TYR A 4 6.26 5.16 14.54
C TYR A 4 6.79 4.21 13.48
N ARG A 5 6.20 3.03 13.40
CA ARG A 5 6.43 2.07 12.31
C ARG A 5 5.10 1.54 11.81
N HIS A 6 4.81 1.79 10.56
CA HIS A 6 3.54 1.40 9.95
C HIS A 6 3.33 -0.13 9.94
N ALA A 7 4.40 -0.91 10.03
CA ALA A 7 4.31 -2.37 10.11
C ALA A 7 3.41 -2.88 11.26
N PHE A 8 3.27 -2.11 12.35
CA PHE A 8 2.36 -2.45 13.45
C PHE A 8 0.90 -2.11 13.15
N HIS A 9 0.65 -1.26 12.17
CA HIS A 9 -0.68 -0.69 11.86
C HIS A 9 -1.19 -1.12 10.49
N ALA A 10 -0.37 -1.83 9.71
CA ALA A 10 -0.68 -2.21 8.35
C ALA A 10 -1.97 -3.03 8.28
N GLY A 11 -2.87 -2.62 7.40
CA GLY A 11 -4.18 -3.25 7.25
C GLY A 11 -5.21 -2.91 8.32
N ASN A 12 -4.95 -1.91 9.17
CA ASN A 12 -5.95 -1.43 10.13
C ASN A 12 -7.10 -0.70 9.42
N HIS A 13 -8.14 -0.33 10.19
CA HIS A 13 -9.32 0.36 9.64
C HIS A 13 -8.98 1.69 8.95
N ALA A 14 -7.94 2.41 9.40
CA ALA A 14 -7.50 3.64 8.75
C ALA A 14 -6.88 3.34 7.38
N ASP A 15 -6.10 2.28 7.24
CA ASP A 15 -5.56 1.83 5.96
C ASP A 15 -6.67 1.39 5.00
N VAL A 16 -7.68 0.68 5.48
CA VAL A 16 -8.85 0.30 4.67
C VAL A 16 -9.48 1.54 4.04
N LEU A 17 -9.74 2.57 4.82
CA LEU A 17 -10.31 3.83 4.32
C LEU A 17 -9.36 4.56 3.37
N LYS A 18 -8.13 4.81 3.79
CA LYS A 18 -7.14 5.55 3.00
C LYS A 18 -6.85 4.89 1.66
N HIS A 19 -6.64 3.59 1.66
CA HIS A 19 -6.26 2.87 0.45
C HIS A 19 -7.44 2.64 -0.49
N THR A 20 -8.66 2.52 0.03
CA THR A 20 -9.88 2.55 -0.80
C THR A 20 -9.99 3.86 -1.56
N VAL A 21 -9.80 5.00 -0.87
CA VAL A 21 -9.82 6.34 -1.49
C VAL A 21 -8.66 6.51 -2.47
N LEU A 22 -7.44 6.14 -2.07
CA LEU A 22 -6.25 6.22 -2.93
C LEU A 22 -6.48 5.48 -4.26
N LEU A 23 -6.96 4.25 -4.19
CA LEU A 23 -7.23 3.44 -5.38
C LEU A 23 -8.28 4.08 -6.28
N ALA A 24 -9.38 4.57 -5.71
CA ALA A 24 -10.46 5.22 -6.46
C ALA A 24 -9.96 6.49 -7.18
N VAL A 25 -9.17 7.32 -6.50
CA VAL A 25 -8.58 8.54 -7.07
C VAL A 25 -7.61 8.21 -8.20
N LEU A 26 -6.70 7.27 -7.99
CA LEU A 26 -5.73 6.87 -9.00
C LEU A 26 -6.40 6.25 -10.23
N ARG A 27 -7.41 5.40 -10.06
CA ARG A 27 -8.18 4.84 -11.18
C ARG A 27 -8.85 5.93 -12.00
N HIS A 28 -9.36 6.98 -11.36
CA HIS A 28 -9.92 8.12 -12.06
C HIS A 28 -8.85 8.90 -12.84
N MET A 29 -7.71 9.18 -12.20
CA MET A 29 -6.62 9.95 -12.81
C MET A 29 -5.94 9.23 -13.97
N THR A 30 -5.78 7.91 -13.87
CA THR A 30 -5.15 7.10 -14.91
C THR A 30 -6.02 6.86 -16.15
N GLN A 31 -7.28 7.28 -16.15
CA GLN A 31 -8.14 7.27 -17.34
C GLN A 31 -7.69 8.29 -18.39
N LYS A 32 -6.93 9.31 -18.00
CA LYS A 32 -6.40 10.33 -18.90
C LYS A 32 -5.06 9.89 -19.49
N GLU A 33 -4.78 10.33 -20.72
CA GLU A 33 -3.51 10.04 -21.39
C GLU A 33 -2.31 10.83 -20.85
N ALA A 34 -2.56 11.87 -20.05
CA ALA A 34 -1.49 12.67 -19.44
C ALA A 34 -0.65 11.84 -18.48
N ALA A 35 0.68 12.00 -18.59
CA ALA A 35 1.60 11.37 -17.65
C ALA A 35 1.40 11.92 -16.23
N LEU A 36 1.45 11.01 -15.25
CA LEU A 36 1.32 11.34 -13.83
C LEU A 36 2.71 11.42 -13.16
N ASN A 37 2.85 12.42 -12.30
CA ASN A 37 3.91 12.45 -11.29
C ASN A 37 3.26 12.28 -9.92
N VAL A 38 3.54 11.18 -9.26
CA VAL A 38 2.98 10.84 -7.96
C VAL A 38 4.04 10.99 -6.89
N PHE A 39 3.68 11.61 -5.78
CA PHE A 39 4.55 11.86 -4.63
C PHE A 39 3.93 11.20 -3.41
N ASP A 40 4.64 10.25 -2.81
CA ASP A 40 4.25 9.60 -1.56
C ASP A 40 5.23 10.02 -0.47
N THR A 41 4.81 10.98 0.33
CA THR A 41 5.63 11.62 1.36
C THR A 41 5.84 10.76 2.61
N HIS A 42 5.10 9.65 2.73
CA HIS A 42 5.16 8.74 3.87
C HIS A 42 5.04 7.28 3.38
N ALA A 43 6.04 6.84 2.62
CA ALA A 43 5.97 5.61 1.87
C ALA A 43 5.97 4.33 2.74
N GLY A 44 6.56 4.37 3.94
CA GLY A 44 6.70 3.18 4.77
C GLY A 44 7.59 2.12 4.13
N ALA A 45 7.39 0.87 4.51
CA ALA A 45 8.13 -0.27 3.95
C ALA A 45 7.59 -0.78 2.60
N GLY A 46 6.45 -0.30 2.17
CA GLY A 46 5.82 -0.63 0.89
C GLY A 46 5.00 -1.92 0.89
N LEU A 47 5.53 -3.01 1.41
CA LEU A 47 4.82 -4.28 1.61
C LEU A 47 4.93 -4.71 3.07
N TYR A 48 3.86 -5.30 3.58
CA TYR A 48 3.77 -5.74 4.98
C TYR A 48 3.29 -7.18 5.05
N ARG A 49 3.86 -7.94 5.98
CA ARG A 49 3.40 -9.30 6.25
C ARG A 49 2.26 -9.27 7.26
N LEU A 50 1.15 -9.91 6.91
CA LEU A 50 -0.01 -10.07 7.82
C LEU A 50 0.17 -11.25 8.77
N ASP A 51 1.02 -12.19 8.42
CA ASP A 51 1.37 -13.38 9.21
C ASP A 51 2.68 -13.24 9.99
N GLY A 52 3.31 -12.06 9.93
CA GLY A 52 4.57 -11.77 10.62
C GLY A 52 4.40 -11.43 12.10
N ASP A 53 5.54 -11.34 12.81
CA ASP A 53 5.55 -11.05 14.26
C ASP A 53 4.92 -9.71 14.61
N TYR A 54 5.09 -8.69 13.77
CA TYR A 54 4.48 -7.38 13.96
C TYR A 54 2.95 -7.43 13.87
N ALA A 55 2.40 -8.16 12.90
CA ALA A 55 0.96 -8.35 12.76
C ALA A 55 0.35 -9.10 13.95
N LYS A 56 1.07 -10.07 14.50
CA LYS A 56 0.64 -10.82 15.70
C LYS A 56 0.62 -9.97 16.96
N THR A 57 1.53 -9.00 17.07
CA THR A 57 1.62 -8.14 18.26
C THR A 57 0.64 -6.98 18.24
N SER A 58 0.28 -6.46 17.06
CA SER A 58 -0.62 -5.30 16.95
C SER A 58 -2.11 -5.65 16.95
N ALA A 59 -2.46 -6.81 16.46
CA ALA A 59 -3.86 -7.25 16.21
C ALA A 59 -4.69 -6.28 15.34
N GLU A 60 -4.14 -5.18 14.89
CA GLU A 60 -4.89 -4.13 14.16
C GLU A 60 -5.38 -4.57 12.78
N ALA A 61 -4.60 -5.40 12.08
CA ALA A 61 -5.04 -5.98 10.83
C ALA A 61 -6.25 -6.91 11.01
N ALA A 62 -6.33 -7.59 12.16
CA ALA A 62 -7.45 -8.48 12.51
C ALA A 62 -8.75 -7.69 12.65
N ASP A 63 -8.70 -6.48 13.20
CA ASP A 63 -9.86 -5.60 13.34
C ASP A 63 -10.13 -4.71 12.10
N GLY A 64 -9.20 -4.67 11.17
CA GLY A 64 -9.28 -3.93 9.92
C GLY A 64 -9.59 -4.80 8.71
N PHE A 65 -8.59 -4.92 7.84
CA PHE A 65 -8.71 -5.64 6.56
C PHE A 65 -9.13 -7.10 6.71
N LEU A 66 -8.53 -7.84 7.64
CA LEU A 66 -8.85 -9.27 7.81
C LEU A 66 -10.30 -9.48 8.27
N LYS A 67 -10.82 -8.59 9.13
CA LYS A 67 -12.23 -8.60 9.53
C LYS A 67 -13.15 -8.29 8.36
N LEU A 68 -12.77 -7.31 7.54
CA LEU A 68 -13.53 -6.94 6.36
C LEU A 68 -13.70 -8.14 5.41
N VAL A 69 -12.60 -8.83 5.07
CA VAL A 69 -12.64 -9.95 4.13
C VAL A 69 -13.26 -11.23 4.71
N ALA A 70 -13.26 -11.38 6.03
CA ALA A 70 -13.96 -12.46 6.72
C ALA A 70 -15.47 -12.24 6.83
N THR A 71 -15.94 -11.00 6.67
CA THR A 71 -17.36 -10.67 6.74
C THR A 71 -18.05 -11.09 5.45
N GLN A 72 -19.20 -11.77 5.59
CA GLN A 72 -20.09 -12.08 4.47
C GLN A 72 -21.28 -11.11 4.52
N PRO A 73 -21.21 -9.98 3.81
CA PRO A 73 -22.30 -9.01 3.83
C PRO A 73 -23.54 -9.58 3.14
N LYS A 74 -24.71 -9.17 3.61
CA LYS A 74 -26.00 -9.53 2.98
C LYS A 74 -26.15 -8.93 1.58
N GLU A 75 -25.51 -7.79 1.35
CA GLU A 75 -25.51 -7.09 0.08
C GLU A 75 -24.05 -6.98 -0.45
N PRO A 76 -23.86 -6.86 -1.76
CA PRO A 76 -22.53 -6.66 -2.34
C PRO A 76 -21.86 -5.43 -1.75
N TYR A 77 -20.55 -5.49 -1.61
CA TYR A 77 -19.75 -4.30 -1.24
C TYR A 77 -19.93 -3.17 -2.26
N ALA A 78 -19.86 -1.93 -1.79
CA ALA A 78 -19.76 -0.78 -2.69
C ALA A 78 -18.60 -0.97 -3.68
N PRO A 79 -18.74 -0.52 -4.94
CA PRO A 79 -17.74 -0.80 -5.99
C PRO A 79 -16.31 -0.40 -5.62
N ALA A 80 -16.10 0.76 -5.00
CA ALA A 80 -14.78 1.20 -4.58
C ALA A 80 -14.15 0.27 -3.53
N LEU A 81 -14.95 -0.23 -2.59
CA LEU A 81 -14.48 -1.15 -1.57
C LEU A 81 -14.17 -2.54 -2.16
N LYS A 82 -15.00 -3.00 -3.10
CA LYS A 82 -14.74 -4.24 -3.83
C LYS A 82 -13.44 -4.14 -4.63
N ASP A 83 -13.23 -3.05 -5.34
CA ASP A 83 -11.99 -2.79 -6.09
C ASP A 83 -10.76 -2.83 -5.17
N TYR A 84 -10.87 -2.25 -3.99
CA TYR A 84 -9.81 -2.29 -2.99
C TYR A 84 -9.50 -3.72 -2.53
N ILE A 85 -10.52 -4.51 -2.19
CA ILE A 85 -10.34 -5.91 -1.79
C ILE A 85 -9.70 -6.72 -2.92
N ASP A 86 -10.16 -6.57 -4.14
CA ASP A 86 -9.63 -7.25 -5.33
C ASP A 86 -8.16 -6.87 -5.60
N MET A 87 -7.81 -5.59 -5.38
CA MET A 87 -6.43 -5.11 -5.50
C MET A 87 -5.53 -5.78 -4.45
N VAL A 88 -5.92 -5.83 -3.18
CA VAL A 88 -5.14 -6.52 -2.14
C VAL A 88 -5.03 -8.02 -2.45
N ALA A 89 -6.10 -8.65 -2.94
CA ALA A 89 -6.09 -10.04 -3.36
C ALA A 89 -5.04 -10.34 -4.44
N GLY A 90 -4.78 -9.38 -5.34
CA GLY A 90 -3.76 -9.50 -6.38
C GLY A 90 -2.33 -9.66 -5.84
N PHE A 91 -2.07 -9.27 -4.61
CA PHE A 91 -0.77 -9.46 -3.93
C PHE A 91 -0.69 -10.78 -3.14
N ASN A 92 -1.74 -11.57 -3.12
CA ASN A 92 -1.85 -12.78 -2.32
C ASN A 92 -2.19 -14.00 -3.17
N THR A 93 -1.92 -15.17 -2.64
CA THR A 93 -2.39 -16.44 -3.22
C THR A 93 -3.83 -16.71 -2.82
N THR A 94 -4.53 -17.53 -3.60
CA THR A 94 -5.93 -17.88 -3.35
C THR A 94 -6.15 -18.36 -1.92
N ASN A 95 -7.13 -17.77 -1.25
CA ASN A 95 -7.57 -18.11 0.11
C ASN A 95 -6.54 -17.90 1.23
N HIS A 96 -5.46 -17.16 0.99
CA HIS A 96 -4.47 -16.88 2.02
C HIS A 96 -4.03 -15.41 2.01
N TRP A 97 -4.31 -14.70 3.10
CA TRP A 97 -3.94 -13.30 3.28
C TRP A 97 -2.62 -13.20 4.05
N SER A 98 -1.51 -13.15 3.33
CA SER A 98 -0.16 -13.11 3.92
C SER A 98 0.53 -11.77 3.75
N VAL A 99 0.13 -10.99 2.74
CA VAL A 99 0.76 -9.71 2.37
C VAL A 99 -0.28 -8.61 2.28
N TYR A 100 0.06 -7.44 2.82
CA TYR A 100 -0.71 -6.22 2.67
C TYR A 100 0.11 -5.16 1.92
N PRO A 101 -0.38 -4.64 0.78
CA PRO A 101 0.31 -3.59 0.04
C PRO A 101 0.12 -2.24 0.73
N GLY A 102 1.23 -1.53 0.94
CA GLY A 102 1.20 -0.11 1.28
C GLY A 102 1.00 0.77 0.05
N SER A 103 0.90 2.08 0.27
CA SER A 103 0.69 3.07 -0.80
C SER A 103 1.65 2.94 -1.98
N PRO A 104 2.98 2.71 -1.81
CA PRO A 104 3.89 2.58 -2.95
C PRO A 104 3.49 1.49 -3.94
N PHE A 105 3.06 0.34 -3.44
CA PHE A 105 2.68 -0.81 -4.29
C PHE A 105 1.30 -0.64 -4.89
N ILE A 106 0.36 -0.02 -4.17
CA ILE A 106 -0.95 0.34 -4.72
C ILE A 106 -0.79 1.32 -5.87
N ILE A 107 0.01 2.36 -5.69
CA ILE A 107 0.29 3.37 -6.72
C ILE A 107 0.96 2.70 -7.93
N GLN A 108 2.04 1.96 -7.69
CA GLN A 108 2.81 1.31 -8.76
C GLN A 108 1.96 0.36 -9.60
N SER A 109 1.00 -0.34 -9.00
CA SER A 109 0.13 -1.29 -9.71
C SER A 109 -0.77 -0.62 -10.77
N LEU A 110 -0.98 0.69 -10.68
CA LEU A 110 -1.83 1.47 -11.59
C LEU A 110 -1.07 2.36 -12.56
N LEU A 111 0.21 2.60 -12.33
CA LEU A 111 1.01 3.47 -13.19
C LEU A 111 1.36 2.81 -14.52
N SER A 112 1.39 3.61 -15.58
CA SER A 112 1.93 3.24 -16.88
C SER A 112 3.41 3.57 -16.97
N GLY A 113 4.11 3.08 -18.02
CA GLY A 113 5.56 3.30 -18.18
C GLY A 113 5.99 4.76 -18.31
N ARG A 114 5.07 5.67 -18.63
CA ARG A 114 5.32 7.13 -18.73
C ARG A 114 5.17 7.89 -17.43
N ASP A 115 4.56 7.26 -16.42
CA ASP A 115 4.32 7.88 -15.12
C ASP A 115 5.58 7.80 -14.24
N LYS A 116 5.66 8.67 -13.25
CA LYS A 116 6.75 8.73 -12.28
C LYS A 116 6.21 8.65 -10.86
N LEU A 117 6.96 7.97 -10.00
CA LEU A 117 6.66 7.86 -8.58
C LEU A 117 7.89 8.25 -7.76
N LYS A 118 7.72 9.19 -6.84
CA LYS A 118 8.73 9.53 -5.83
C LYS A 118 8.23 9.15 -4.45
N LEU A 119 9.08 8.46 -3.71
CA LEU A 119 8.79 7.92 -2.39
C LEU A 119 9.73 8.54 -1.35
N TRP A 120 9.19 9.07 -0.28
CA TRP A 120 9.95 9.56 0.86
C TRP A 120 9.74 8.67 2.07
N GLU A 121 10.83 8.26 2.71
CA GLU A 121 10.81 7.49 3.94
C GLU A 121 12.05 7.82 4.77
N MET A 122 11.85 8.27 6.01
CA MET A 122 12.93 8.64 6.91
C MET A 122 13.38 7.51 7.83
N HIS A 123 12.48 6.59 8.18
CA HIS A 123 12.80 5.55 9.16
C HIS A 123 13.89 4.61 8.61
N PRO A 124 15.04 4.47 9.34
CA PRO A 124 16.21 3.78 8.80
C PRO A 124 15.98 2.29 8.46
N THR A 125 15.06 1.63 9.15
CA THR A 125 14.71 0.24 8.86
C THR A 125 13.72 0.16 7.69
N ASP A 126 12.71 1.01 7.68
CA ASP A 126 11.63 0.96 6.69
C ASP A 126 12.13 1.37 5.31
N ILE A 127 13.04 2.34 5.21
CA ILE A 127 13.64 2.70 3.91
C ILE A 127 14.47 1.55 3.31
N LYS A 128 15.16 0.76 4.12
CA LYS A 128 15.89 -0.42 3.63
C LYS A 128 14.94 -1.46 3.08
N THR A 129 13.86 -1.72 3.81
CA THR A 129 12.81 -2.66 3.40
C THR A 129 12.10 -2.17 2.14
N LEU A 130 11.75 -0.88 2.08
CA LEU A 130 11.15 -0.26 0.91
C LEU A 130 12.05 -0.40 -0.32
N THR A 131 13.33 -0.07 -0.20
CA THR A 131 14.30 -0.18 -1.29
C THR A 131 14.39 -1.62 -1.81
N SER A 132 14.45 -2.60 -0.90
CA SER A 132 14.48 -4.02 -1.25
C SER A 132 13.19 -4.47 -1.95
N ASN A 133 12.04 -4.05 -1.45
CA ASN A 133 10.74 -4.38 -2.03
C ASN A 133 10.57 -3.77 -3.43
N ILE A 134 10.90 -2.50 -3.59
CA ILE A 134 10.78 -1.80 -4.88
C ILE A 134 11.75 -2.38 -5.93
N ALA A 135 12.95 -2.81 -5.51
CA ALA A 135 13.90 -3.43 -6.42
C ALA A 135 13.34 -4.68 -7.12
N GLN A 136 12.43 -5.41 -6.47
CA GLN A 136 11.79 -6.61 -7.04
C GLN A 136 10.80 -6.28 -8.18
N LEU A 137 10.35 -5.03 -8.29
CA LEU A 137 9.42 -4.60 -9.35
C LEU A 137 10.12 -4.34 -10.69
N GLU A 138 11.44 -4.26 -10.72
CA GLU A 138 12.22 -3.91 -11.91
C GLU A 138 11.74 -2.61 -12.59
N ALA A 139 11.20 -1.68 -11.78
CA ALA A 139 10.59 -0.44 -12.26
C ALA A 139 11.60 0.58 -12.84
N GLY A 140 12.88 0.33 -12.68
CA GLY A 140 13.97 1.16 -13.21
C GLY A 140 13.89 2.61 -12.71
N ARG A 141 13.94 3.58 -13.66
CA ARG A 141 13.88 5.01 -13.34
C ARG A 141 12.48 5.54 -13.07
N GLN A 142 11.47 4.71 -13.15
CA GLN A 142 10.08 5.12 -12.88
C GLN A 142 9.88 5.48 -11.41
N VAL A 143 10.54 4.74 -10.51
CA VAL A 143 10.41 4.93 -9.05
C VAL A 143 11.72 5.46 -8.48
N ALA A 144 11.65 6.59 -7.78
CA ALA A 144 12.74 7.17 -7.00
C ALA A 144 12.41 7.10 -5.51
N ILE A 145 13.40 6.71 -4.70
CA ILE A 145 13.29 6.63 -3.24
C ILE A 145 14.24 7.64 -2.62
N LEU A 146 13.74 8.46 -1.70
CA LEU A 146 14.49 9.51 -1.01
C LEU A 146 14.42 9.28 0.50
N ARG A 147 15.58 9.35 1.15
CA ARG A 147 15.69 9.32 2.62
C ARG A 147 15.69 10.74 3.16
N GLU A 148 14.58 11.41 3.04
CA GLU A 148 14.40 12.80 3.40
C GLU A 148 13.03 13.00 4.05
N ASP A 149 12.81 14.14 4.68
CA ASP A 149 11.49 14.52 5.16
C ASP A 149 10.60 14.87 3.96
N GLY A 150 9.50 14.20 3.82
CA GLY A 150 8.56 14.43 2.72
C GLY A 150 7.80 15.77 2.81
N PHE A 151 7.99 16.53 3.91
CA PHE A 151 7.43 17.87 4.09
C PHE A 151 8.42 19.00 3.75
N GLU A 152 9.67 18.72 3.50
CA GLU A 152 10.71 19.65 3.06
C GLU A 152 10.98 19.45 1.55
#